data_71b986fa6acdbed1d2910861d8b15373
#
_entry.id   71b986fa6acdbed1d2910861d8b15373
#
_cell.length_a   1.000
_cell.length_b   1.000
_cell.length_c   1.000
_cell.angle_alpha   90.00
_cell.angle_beta   90.00
_cell.angle_gamma   90.00
#
_symmetry.space_group_name_H-M   'P 1'
#
loop_
_entity.id
_entity.type
_entity.pdbx_description
1 polymer ?
#
loop_
_entity_poly.entity_id
_entity_poly.type
_entity_poly.pdbx_seq_one_letter_code
_entity_poly.pdbx_strand_id
1 'polypeptide(L)'
;MLRTVLSKPFLADAGLLILRVFTGVLLIHHGYEKLANIENFADAFVRPLHLPFPITLSYIAAFSEIGGSWLIITGLLTRFGALAIFGTISVAIYHAIVTSGFNIYLLELLGLYVGAAVAILAVGPGRFAIDELILRRFDPDVRSQTDRLEAAFASTERATGNSSTSVVPDGVS
;
A
#
# COMPACT_ATOMS: atom_id res chain seq x y z
N MET A 1 2.06 3.11 28.47
CA MET A 1 1.78 2.07 27.48
C MET A 1 0.64 2.46 26.53
N LEU A 2 -0.54 2.87 26.99
CA LEU A 2 -1.68 3.27 26.13
C LEU A 2 -1.38 4.49 25.23
N ARG A 3 -0.65 5.49 25.72
CA ARG A 3 -0.25 6.69 24.97
C ARG A 3 0.69 6.39 23.80
N THR A 4 1.54 5.38 23.90
CA THR A 4 2.46 4.97 22.80
C THR A 4 1.70 4.24 21.69
N VAL A 5 0.64 3.51 22.04
CA VAL A 5 -0.22 2.81 21.08
C VAL A 5 -1.09 3.80 20.30
N LEU A 6 -1.48 4.91 20.92
CA LEU A 6 -2.33 5.95 20.32
C LEU A 6 -1.53 7.10 19.68
N SER A 7 -0.20 7.02 19.62
CA SER A 7 0.60 8.02 18.93
C SER A 7 0.26 8.02 17.42
N LYS A 8 0.05 9.21 16.86
CA LYS A 8 -0.32 9.38 15.45
C LYS A 8 0.56 8.58 14.46
N PRO A 9 1.90 8.54 14.61
CA PRO A 9 2.76 7.75 13.72
C PRO A 9 2.50 6.25 13.84
N PHE A 10 2.25 5.69 15.04
CA PHE A 10 1.95 4.28 15.21
C PHE A 10 0.65 3.86 14.52
N LEU A 11 -0.40 4.66 14.66
CA LEU A 11 -1.69 4.39 14.02
C LEU A 11 -1.59 4.47 12.49
N ALA A 12 -0.82 5.41 11.95
CA ALA A 12 -0.58 5.53 10.52
C ALA A 12 0.16 4.30 9.97
N ASP A 13 1.21 3.84 10.65
CA ASP A 13 1.96 2.64 10.26
C ASP A 13 1.12 1.37 10.38
N ALA A 14 0.27 1.25 11.41
CA ALA A 14 -0.66 0.14 11.56
C ALA A 14 -1.74 0.16 10.46
N GLY A 15 -2.28 1.33 10.14
CA GLY A 15 -3.22 1.49 9.03
C GLY A 15 -2.60 1.10 7.69
N LEU A 16 -1.35 1.50 7.45
CA LEU A 16 -0.61 1.13 6.25
C LEU A 16 -0.34 -0.39 6.18
N LEU A 17 0.01 -1.03 7.30
CA LEU A 17 0.16 -2.48 7.36
C LEU A 17 -1.15 -3.18 6.99
N ILE A 18 -2.27 -2.75 7.57
CA ILE A 18 -3.60 -3.29 7.27
C ILE A 18 -3.90 -3.11 5.78
N LEU A 19 -3.70 -1.92 5.23
CA LEU A 19 -3.92 -1.63 3.80
C LEU A 19 -3.11 -2.58 2.91
N ARG A 20 -1.82 -2.77 3.20
CA ARG A 20 -0.93 -3.66 2.45
C ARG A 20 -1.38 -5.11 2.50
N VAL A 21 -1.70 -5.62 3.71
CA VAL A 21 -2.13 -7.01 3.89
C VAL A 21 -3.46 -7.25 3.19
N PHE A 22 -4.46 -6.39 3.40
CA PHE A 22 -5.76 -6.56 2.74
C PHE A 22 -5.65 -6.47 1.22
N THR A 23 -4.98 -5.45 0.69
CA THR A 23 -4.80 -5.30 -0.76
C THR A 23 -4.09 -6.51 -1.36
N GLY A 24 -3.01 -6.97 -0.73
CA GLY A 24 -2.25 -8.12 -1.23
C GLY A 24 -3.04 -9.43 -1.14
N VAL A 25 -3.70 -9.71 -0.02
CA VAL A 25 -4.51 -10.94 0.15
C VAL A 25 -5.67 -10.98 -0.83
N LEU A 26 -6.34 -9.86 -1.07
CA LEU A 26 -7.46 -9.80 -2.01
C LEU A 26 -7.00 -9.95 -3.47
N LEU A 27 -5.81 -9.46 -3.83
CA LEU A 27 -5.31 -9.54 -5.21
C LEU A 27 -4.61 -10.85 -5.53
N ILE A 28 -4.00 -11.51 -4.54
CA ILE A 28 -3.19 -12.71 -4.80
C ILE A 28 -4.00 -13.85 -5.43
N HIS A 29 -5.25 -14.02 -5.03
CA HIS A 29 -6.11 -15.06 -5.59
C HIS A 29 -6.47 -14.77 -7.06
N HIS A 30 -6.65 -13.50 -7.45
CA HIS A 30 -6.89 -13.12 -8.85
C HIS A 30 -5.70 -13.48 -9.75
N GLY A 31 -4.48 -13.35 -9.25
CA GLY A 31 -3.29 -13.81 -9.95
C GLY A 31 -3.26 -15.33 -10.15
N TYR A 32 -3.62 -16.10 -9.12
CA TYR A 32 -3.72 -17.56 -9.23
C TYR A 32 -4.85 -18.02 -10.15
N GLU A 33 -6.01 -17.37 -10.14
CA GLU A 33 -7.11 -17.64 -11.06
C GLU A 33 -6.68 -17.45 -12.52
N LYS A 34 -5.91 -16.40 -12.82
CA LYS A 34 -5.34 -16.17 -14.16
C LYS A 34 -4.40 -17.29 -14.57
N LEU A 35 -3.52 -17.74 -13.66
CA LEU A 35 -2.59 -18.85 -13.94
C LEU A 35 -3.31 -20.16 -14.17
N ALA A 36 -4.38 -20.43 -13.40
CA ALA A 36 -5.12 -21.67 -13.50
C ALA A 36 -5.78 -21.85 -14.89
N ASN A 37 -6.06 -20.76 -15.58
CA ASN A 37 -6.73 -20.80 -16.88
C ASN A 37 -6.22 -19.69 -17.82
N ILE A 38 -4.90 -19.73 -18.09
CA ILE A 38 -4.18 -18.64 -18.74
C ILE A 38 -4.66 -18.38 -20.19
N GLU A 39 -5.04 -19.41 -20.93
CA GLU A 39 -5.55 -19.27 -22.29
C GLU A 39 -6.90 -18.54 -22.31
N ASN A 40 -7.83 -18.96 -21.45
CA ASN A 40 -9.12 -18.28 -21.32
C ASN A 40 -8.95 -16.84 -20.85
N PHE A 41 -8.01 -16.58 -19.95
CA PHE A 41 -7.71 -15.21 -19.52
C PHE A 41 -7.16 -14.39 -20.70
N ALA A 42 -6.24 -14.95 -21.48
CA ALA A 42 -5.69 -14.27 -22.66
C ALA A 42 -6.79 -13.95 -23.68
N ASP A 43 -7.68 -14.91 -23.93
CA ASP A 43 -8.79 -14.74 -24.89
C ASP A 43 -9.82 -13.70 -24.45
N ALA A 44 -10.15 -13.71 -23.16
CA ALA A 44 -11.16 -12.81 -22.62
C ALA A 44 -10.65 -11.38 -22.39
N PHE A 45 -9.37 -11.22 -22.00
CA PHE A 45 -8.89 -9.94 -21.47
C PHE A 45 -7.74 -9.30 -22.26
N VAL A 46 -6.90 -10.10 -22.96
CA VAL A 46 -5.73 -9.55 -23.63
C VAL A 46 -5.93 -9.44 -25.14
N ARG A 47 -6.49 -10.46 -25.78
CA ARG A 47 -6.76 -10.44 -27.23
C ARG A 47 -7.72 -9.33 -27.68
N PRO A 48 -8.79 -8.99 -26.93
CA PRO A 48 -9.66 -7.86 -27.29
C PRO A 48 -8.95 -6.51 -27.34
N LEU A 49 -7.82 -6.37 -26.64
CA LEU A 49 -6.99 -5.17 -26.69
C LEU A 49 -6.03 -5.12 -27.90
N HIS A 50 -6.03 -6.15 -28.73
CA HIS A 50 -5.13 -6.30 -29.91
C HIS A 50 -3.64 -6.16 -29.54
N LEU A 51 -3.26 -6.53 -28.31
CA LEU A 51 -1.89 -6.48 -27.84
C LEU A 51 -1.08 -7.66 -28.40
N PRO A 52 0.22 -7.47 -28.71
CA PRO A 52 1.09 -8.54 -29.18
C PRO A 52 1.32 -9.57 -28.04
N PHE A 53 1.58 -10.82 -28.42
CA PHE A 53 1.94 -11.90 -27.50
C PHE A 53 0.95 -12.08 -26.31
N PRO A 54 -0.36 -12.32 -26.57
CA PRO A 54 -1.39 -12.29 -25.53
C PRO A 54 -1.13 -13.29 -24.39
N ILE A 55 -0.64 -14.48 -24.68
CA ILE A 55 -0.31 -15.49 -23.64
C ILE A 55 0.82 -15.01 -22.75
N THR A 56 1.90 -14.45 -23.31
CA THR A 56 3.02 -13.93 -22.54
C THR A 56 2.59 -12.76 -21.64
N LEU A 57 1.79 -11.84 -22.17
CA LEU A 57 1.25 -10.72 -21.39
C LEU A 57 0.32 -11.19 -20.26
N SER A 58 -0.44 -12.27 -20.49
CA SER A 58 -1.28 -12.90 -19.47
C SER A 58 -0.44 -13.46 -18.32
N TYR A 59 0.67 -14.13 -18.62
CA TYR A 59 1.63 -14.58 -17.59
C TYR A 59 2.24 -13.39 -16.83
N ILE A 60 2.66 -12.33 -17.53
CA ILE A 60 3.20 -11.13 -16.89
C ILE A 60 2.16 -10.52 -15.96
N ALA A 61 0.89 -10.41 -16.35
CA ALA A 61 -0.18 -9.90 -15.52
C ALA A 61 -0.38 -10.78 -14.27
N ALA A 62 -0.45 -12.10 -14.43
CA ALA A 62 -0.63 -13.02 -13.32
C ALA A 62 0.54 -12.97 -12.32
N PHE A 63 1.78 -13.01 -12.81
CA PHE A 63 2.96 -12.93 -11.94
C PHE A 63 3.14 -11.55 -11.30
N SER A 64 2.74 -10.48 -11.98
CA SER A 64 2.74 -9.13 -11.41
C SER A 64 1.76 -9.02 -10.25
N GLU A 65 0.59 -9.62 -10.33
CA GLU A 65 -0.37 -9.65 -9.22
C GLU A 65 0.09 -10.55 -8.08
N ILE A 66 0.53 -11.77 -8.36
CA ILE A 66 1.02 -12.69 -7.32
C ILE A 66 2.27 -12.12 -6.65
N GLY A 67 3.28 -11.80 -7.43
CA GLY A 67 4.56 -11.28 -6.94
C GLY A 67 4.39 -9.92 -6.26
N GLY A 68 3.66 -9.00 -6.90
CA GLY A 68 3.35 -7.69 -6.33
C GLY A 68 2.60 -7.80 -5.01
N SER A 69 1.63 -8.71 -4.91
CA SER A 69 0.89 -8.98 -3.67
C SER A 69 1.82 -9.48 -2.56
N TRP A 70 2.67 -10.45 -2.83
CA TRP A 70 3.65 -10.92 -1.84
C TRP A 70 4.62 -9.83 -1.40
N LEU A 71 5.10 -8.99 -2.33
CA LEU A 71 6.00 -7.88 -2.02
C LEU A 71 5.33 -6.85 -1.11
N ILE A 72 4.08 -6.47 -1.37
CA ILE A 72 3.37 -5.51 -0.52
C ILE A 72 2.96 -6.10 0.83
N ILE A 73 2.54 -7.37 0.90
CA ILE A 73 2.19 -8.04 2.16
C ILE A 73 3.40 -8.07 3.09
N THR A 74 4.51 -8.58 2.61
CA THR A 74 5.75 -8.71 3.40
C THR A 74 6.41 -7.35 3.67
N GLY A 75 6.20 -6.39 2.79
CA GLY A 75 6.89 -5.11 2.85
C GLY A 75 8.33 -5.17 2.36
N LEU A 76 8.63 -6.15 1.51
CA LEU A 76 9.91 -6.28 0.81
C LEU A 76 9.78 -5.67 -0.58
N LEU A 77 10.67 -4.75 -0.94
CA LEU A 77 10.58 -4.01 -2.20
C LEU A 77 9.16 -3.47 -2.46
N THR A 78 8.55 -2.92 -1.42
CA THR A 78 7.13 -2.53 -1.36
C THR A 78 6.71 -1.66 -2.53
N ARG A 79 7.55 -0.70 -2.91
CA ARG A 79 7.25 0.22 -4.03
C ARG A 79 7.22 -0.49 -5.38
N PHE A 80 8.11 -1.46 -5.59
CA PHE A 80 8.08 -2.28 -6.82
C PHE A 80 6.83 -3.15 -6.88
N GLY A 81 6.44 -3.76 -5.76
CA GLY A 81 5.20 -4.51 -5.65
C GLY A 81 3.97 -3.65 -5.96
N ALA A 82 3.89 -2.46 -5.38
CA ALA A 82 2.81 -1.51 -5.62
C ALA A 82 2.78 -1.02 -7.08
N LEU A 83 3.94 -0.80 -7.71
CA LEU A 83 4.03 -0.41 -9.11
C LEU A 83 3.56 -1.54 -10.05
N ALA A 84 3.92 -2.78 -9.76
CA ALA A 84 3.48 -3.95 -10.53
C ALA A 84 1.95 -4.09 -10.48
N ILE A 85 1.34 -3.99 -9.29
CA ILE A 85 -0.10 -4.01 -9.11
C ILE A 85 -0.76 -2.83 -9.83
N PHE A 86 -0.24 -1.61 -9.64
CA PHE A 86 -0.75 -0.41 -10.33
C PHE A 86 -0.79 -0.60 -11.84
N GLY A 87 0.30 -1.10 -12.44
CA GLY A 87 0.39 -1.35 -13.87
C GLY A 87 -0.66 -2.35 -14.35
N THR A 88 -0.78 -3.49 -13.68
CA THR A 88 -1.72 -4.55 -14.06
C THR A 88 -3.17 -4.09 -13.94
N ILE A 89 -3.53 -3.44 -12.83
CA ILE A 89 -4.90 -2.94 -12.63
C ILE A 89 -5.24 -1.79 -13.58
N SER A 90 -4.27 -0.95 -13.95
CA SER A 90 -4.47 0.11 -14.95
C SER A 90 -4.81 -0.49 -16.33
N VAL A 91 -4.16 -1.58 -16.73
CA VAL A 91 -4.52 -2.31 -17.95
C VAL A 91 -5.91 -2.94 -17.84
N ALA A 92 -6.29 -3.47 -16.67
CA ALA A 92 -7.62 -4.01 -16.43
C ALA A 92 -8.72 -2.92 -16.54
N ILE A 93 -8.45 -1.70 -16.04
CA ILE A 93 -9.36 -0.54 -16.22
C ILE A 93 -9.50 -0.21 -17.70
N TYR A 94 -8.38 -0.12 -18.41
CA TYR A 94 -8.41 0.16 -19.86
C TYR A 94 -9.22 -0.90 -20.62
N HIS A 95 -9.00 -2.19 -20.33
CA HIS A 95 -9.80 -3.28 -20.88
C HIS A 95 -11.28 -3.12 -20.60
N ALA A 96 -11.64 -2.86 -19.33
CA ALA A 96 -13.04 -2.71 -18.91
C ALA A 96 -13.75 -1.59 -19.68
N ILE A 97 -13.09 -0.45 -19.87
CA ILE A 97 -13.65 0.68 -20.63
C ILE A 97 -13.84 0.34 -22.11
N VAL A 98 -12.86 -0.31 -22.73
CA VAL A 98 -12.88 -0.61 -24.16
C VAL A 98 -13.89 -1.71 -24.52
N THR A 99 -14.03 -2.73 -23.66
CA THR A 99 -14.86 -3.92 -23.96
C THR A 99 -16.28 -3.84 -23.42
N SER A 100 -16.45 -3.28 -22.23
CA SER A 100 -17.74 -3.24 -21.52
C SER A 100 -18.34 -1.84 -21.42
N GLY A 101 -17.63 -0.82 -21.93
CA GLY A 101 -18.01 0.57 -21.76
C GLY A 101 -17.89 1.03 -20.31
N PHE A 102 -18.62 2.09 -19.95
CA PHE A 102 -18.59 2.66 -18.61
C PHE A 102 -19.47 1.84 -17.65
N ASN A 103 -18.88 0.79 -17.04
CA ASN A 103 -19.52 0.02 -15.98
C ASN A 103 -18.98 0.49 -14.63
N ILE A 104 -19.78 1.30 -13.91
CA ILE A 104 -19.35 1.92 -12.65
C ILE A 104 -18.98 0.90 -11.58
N TYR A 105 -19.71 -0.22 -11.47
CA TYR A 105 -19.44 -1.23 -10.43
C TYR A 105 -18.08 -1.90 -10.60
N LEU A 106 -17.70 -2.19 -11.85
CA LEU A 106 -16.39 -2.77 -12.16
C LEU A 106 -15.28 -1.74 -11.98
N LEU A 107 -15.49 -0.52 -12.46
CA LEU A 107 -14.51 0.56 -12.36
C LEU A 107 -14.29 1.03 -10.93
N GLU A 108 -15.31 1.02 -10.08
CA GLU A 108 -15.21 1.34 -8.67
C GLU A 108 -14.26 0.38 -7.94
N LEU A 109 -14.42 -0.93 -8.14
CA LEU A 109 -13.53 -1.94 -7.55
C LEU A 109 -12.10 -1.79 -8.03
N LEU A 110 -11.88 -1.67 -9.34
CA LEU A 110 -10.56 -1.48 -9.92
C LEU A 110 -9.92 -0.15 -9.45
N GLY A 111 -10.74 0.91 -9.34
CA GLY A 111 -10.32 2.21 -8.83
C GLY A 111 -9.85 2.16 -7.38
N LEU A 112 -10.53 1.38 -6.52
CA LEU A 112 -10.10 1.16 -5.14
C LEU A 112 -8.72 0.47 -5.07
N TYR A 113 -8.46 -0.53 -5.91
CA TYR A 113 -7.16 -1.17 -5.97
C TYR A 113 -6.05 -0.23 -6.48
N VAL A 114 -6.34 0.59 -7.50
CA VAL A 114 -5.40 1.62 -7.97
C VAL A 114 -5.13 2.63 -6.87
N GLY A 115 -6.17 3.11 -6.18
CA GLY A 115 -6.02 4.04 -5.06
C GLY A 115 -5.16 3.46 -3.94
N ALA A 116 -5.37 2.19 -3.57
CA ALA A 116 -4.55 1.48 -2.59
C ALA A 116 -3.09 1.34 -3.06
N ALA A 117 -2.86 0.94 -4.31
CA ALA A 117 -1.52 0.82 -4.87
C ALA A 117 -0.78 2.16 -4.91
N VAL A 118 -1.45 3.24 -5.30
CA VAL A 118 -0.90 4.61 -5.30
C VAL A 118 -0.59 5.07 -3.88
N ALA A 119 -1.47 4.81 -2.91
CA ALA A 119 -1.23 5.14 -1.51
C ALA A 119 0.00 4.41 -0.96
N ILE A 120 0.14 3.10 -1.22
CA ILE A 120 1.31 2.31 -0.81
C ILE A 120 2.58 2.81 -1.51
N LEU A 121 2.51 3.14 -2.80
CA LEU A 121 3.64 3.67 -3.57
C LEU A 121 4.13 5.02 -3.02
N ALA A 122 3.21 5.92 -2.69
CA ALA A 122 3.50 7.25 -2.19
C ALA A 122 4.05 7.23 -0.75
N VAL A 123 3.37 6.54 0.16
CA VAL A 123 3.75 6.46 1.58
C VAL A 123 4.98 5.58 1.78
N GLY A 124 5.09 4.50 0.99
CA GLY A 124 6.20 3.55 1.10
C GLY A 124 5.92 2.39 2.05
N PRO A 125 6.98 1.70 2.54
CA PRO A 125 6.85 0.44 3.26
C PRO A 125 6.23 0.56 4.68
N GLY A 126 6.44 1.68 5.39
CA GLY A 126 6.06 1.85 6.78
C GLY A 126 6.93 1.05 7.75
N ARG A 127 6.79 1.30 9.06
CA ARG A 127 7.67 0.73 10.11
C ARG A 127 7.57 -0.80 10.26
N PHE A 128 6.44 -1.39 9.87
CA PHE A 128 6.20 -2.84 9.97
C PHE A 128 6.57 -3.59 8.69
N ALA A 129 7.43 -3.01 7.86
CA ALA A 129 7.90 -3.61 6.62
C ALA A 129 9.26 -4.29 6.80
N ILE A 130 9.50 -5.35 6.03
CA ILE A 130 10.82 -6.00 5.98
C ILE A 130 11.88 -5.02 5.46
N ASP A 131 11.55 -4.16 4.50
CA ASP A 131 12.44 -3.11 3.99
C ASP A 131 12.98 -2.24 5.13
N GLU A 132 12.11 -1.80 6.03
CA GLU A 132 12.48 -0.96 7.16
C GLU A 132 13.33 -1.73 8.19
N LEU A 133 13.00 -3.00 8.42
CA LEU A 133 13.77 -3.86 9.32
C LEU A 133 15.20 -4.06 8.80
N ILE A 134 15.35 -4.26 7.49
CA ILE A 134 16.66 -4.39 6.83
C ILE A 134 17.44 -3.08 6.94
N LEU A 135 16.82 -1.93 6.60
CA LEU A 135 17.45 -0.63 6.69
C LEU A 135 17.97 -0.33 8.11
N ARG A 136 17.14 -0.57 9.12
CA ARG A 136 17.52 -0.37 10.54
C ARG A 136 18.65 -1.30 11.00
N ARG A 137 18.78 -2.47 10.37
CA ARG A 137 19.84 -3.44 10.71
C ARG A 137 21.18 -3.06 10.12
N PHE A 138 21.19 -2.51 8.89
CA PHE A 138 22.42 -2.25 8.13
C PHE A 138 22.85 -0.78 8.11
N ASP A 139 21.98 0.15 8.49
CA ASP A 139 22.30 1.58 8.55
C ASP A 139 22.01 2.17 9.94
N PRO A 140 23.04 2.24 10.81
CA PRO A 140 22.93 2.84 12.15
C PRO A 140 22.55 4.33 12.13
N ASP A 141 22.86 5.05 11.04
CA ASP A 141 22.55 6.48 10.92
C ASP A 141 21.04 6.72 10.69
N VAL A 142 20.39 5.88 9.90
CA VAL A 142 18.94 5.92 9.72
C VAL A 142 18.24 5.66 11.06
N ARG A 143 18.74 4.72 11.84
CA ARG A 143 18.24 4.45 13.20
C ARG A 143 18.35 5.67 14.09
N SER A 144 19.53 6.32 14.10
CA SER A 144 19.76 7.50 14.92
C SER A 144 18.89 8.70 14.53
N GLN A 145 18.62 8.88 13.24
CA GLN A 145 17.72 9.94 12.74
C GLN A 145 16.26 9.68 13.12
N THR A 146 15.80 8.43 13.01
CA THR A 146 14.43 8.06 13.39
C THR A 146 14.23 8.27 14.90
N ASP A 147 15.17 7.84 15.72
CA ASP A 147 15.14 8.03 17.18
C ASP A 147 15.16 9.53 17.58
N ARG A 148 15.91 10.36 16.85
CA ARG A 148 15.94 11.82 17.06
C ARG A 148 14.63 12.49 16.67
N LEU A 149 14.01 12.08 15.56
CA LEU A 149 12.71 12.59 15.14
C LEU A 149 11.61 12.20 16.14
N GLU A 150 11.59 10.96 16.62
CA GLU A 150 10.65 10.52 17.65
C GLU A 150 10.83 11.31 18.96
N ALA A 151 12.06 11.54 19.37
CA ALA A 151 12.37 12.35 20.55
C ALA A 151 11.91 13.81 20.36
N ALA A 152 12.11 14.40 19.19
CA ALA A 152 11.67 15.75 18.87
C ALA A 152 10.14 15.87 18.89
N PHE A 153 9.42 14.93 18.30
CA PHE A 153 7.96 14.88 18.35
C PHE A 153 7.44 14.74 19.79
N ALA A 154 8.03 13.83 20.58
CA ALA A 154 7.65 13.65 21.99
C ALA A 154 7.91 14.90 22.85
N SER A 155 8.98 15.65 22.57
CA SER A 155 9.27 16.91 23.26
C SER A 155 8.28 18.02 22.92
N THR A 156 7.88 18.09 21.66
CA THR A 156 6.87 19.08 21.19
C THR A 156 5.49 18.79 21.80
N GLU A 157 5.10 17.52 21.90
CA GLU A 157 3.83 17.14 22.55
C GLU A 157 3.83 17.49 24.05
N ARG A 158 4.95 17.33 24.74
CA ARG A 158 5.09 17.72 26.14
C ARG A 158 5.00 19.24 26.32
N ALA A 159 5.60 20.01 25.42
CA ALA A 159 5.55 21.47 25.47
C ALA A 159 4.12 22.00 25.25
N THR A 160 3.40 21.45 24.28
CA THR A 160 2.02 21.83 23.99
C THR A 160 1.02 21.35 25.04
N GLY A 161 1.24 20.17 25.63
CA GLY A 161 0.40 19.63 26.70
C GLY A 161 0.53 20.40 28.03
N ASN A 162 1.70 21.00 28.28
CA ASN A 162 1.93 21.77 29.52
C ASN A 162 1.42 23.21 29.43
N SER A 163 1.26 23.75 28.21
CA SER A 163 0.69 25.09 28.00
C SER A 163 -0.82 25.16 28.20
N SER A 164 -1.53 24.03 28.09
CA SER A 164 -2.97 23.96 28.28
C SER A 164 -3.41 23.81 29.74
N THR A 165 -2.48 23.52 30.67
CA THR A 165 -2.79 23.34 32.12
C THR A 165 -2.47 24.57 32.92
N SER A 166 -1.89 25.63 32.40
CA SER A 166 -1.46 26.80 33.14
C SER A 166 -2.42 28.01 33.08
N VAL A 167 -3.62 27.86 32.55
CA VAL A 167 -4.65 28.91 32.53
C VAL A 167 -5.83 28.47 33.38
N VAL A 168 -5.61 28.45 34.70
CA VAL A 168 -6.70 28.64 35.68
C VAL A 168 -6.48 30.03 36.29
N PRO A 169 -7.30 31.02 36.02
CA PRO A 169 -7.24 32.26 36.80
C PRO A 169 -7.82 32.02 38.17
N ASP A 170 -6.93 32.03 39.18
CA ASP A 170 -7.32 32.21 40.55
C ASP A 170 -7.91 33.61 40.69
N GLY A 171 -9.10 33.69 41.22
CA GLY A 171 -9.57 34.88 41.87
C GLY A 171 -10.82 35.53 41.32
N VAL A 172 -11.96 35.15 41.86
CA VAL A 172 -13.01 36.13 42.26
C VAL A 172 -13.45 35.79 43.67
N SER A 173 -13.00 36.63 44.56
CA SER A 173 -13.56 36.81 45.91
C SER A 173 -14.80 37.68 45.85
#